data_005e108f78e3783905353d6b23967217
#
_entry.id   005e108f78e3783905353d6b23967217
#
_cell.length_a   1.000
_cell.length_b   1.000
_cell.length_c   1.000
_cell.angle_alpha   90.00
_cell.angle_beta   90.00
_cell.angle_gamma   90.00
#
_symmetry.space_group_name_H-M   'P 1'
#
loop_
_entity.id
_entity.type
_entity.pdbx_description
1 polymer ?
#
loop_
_entity_poly.entity_id
_entity_poly.type
_entity_poly.pdbx_seq_one_letter_code
_entity_poly.pdbx_strand_id
1 'polypeptide(L)'
;MFGLNESTQYYVCQRYVRMNMGINGLYQIVRTEMGLPPLGGAVFIFFSKNRQQVKLLKWDGDGFLLYQKRLERGTFELPFFDPKNKQCKMPYRTLSAIMSGICLKSMKYRKRLNL
;
A
#
# COMPACT_ATOMS: atom_id res chain seq x y z
N MET A 1 -4.70 -7.47 -9.35
CA MET A 1 -4.53 -7.65 -7.90
C MET A 1 -5.81 -8.28 -7.34
N PHE A 2 -5.71 -8.96 -6.26
CA PHE A 2 -6.81 -9.72 -5.68
C PHE A 2 -7.97 -8.80 -5.25
N GLY A 3 -9.08 -8.82 -5.99
CA GLY A 3 -10.32 -8.13 -5.63
C GLY A 3 -10.22 -6.62 -5.45
N LEU A 4 -9.16 -5.99 -5.93
CA LEU A 4 -8.97 -4.55 -5.78
C LEU A 4 -9.63 -3.82 -6.94
N ASN A 5 -10.43 -2.80 -6.60
CA ASN A 5 -11.16 -2.02 -7.60
C ASN A 5 -11.47 -0.62 -7.05
N GLU A 6 -12.16 0.19 -7.85
CA GLU A 6 -12.45 1.58 -7.50
C GLU A 6 -13.44 1.74 -6.34
N SER A 7 -14.23 0.72 -6.04
CA SER A 7 -15.19 0.79 -4.94
C SER A 7 -14.58 0.51 -3.57
N THR A 8 -13.34 0.01 -3.54
CA THR A 8 -12.62 -0.25 -2.31
C THR A 8 -11.90 1.01 -1.82
N GLN A 9 -11.84 1.19 -0.50
CA GLN A 9 -11.09 2.28 0.11
C GLN A 9 -9.66 1.86 0.36
N TYR A 10 -8.70 2.76 0.10
CA TYR A 10 -7.28 2.50 0.25
C TYR A 10 -6.64 3.54 1.15
N TYR A 11 -5.84 3.09 2.11
CA TYR A 11 -5.13 3.95 3.05
C TYR A 11 -3.67 3.55 3.11
N VAL A 12 -2.77 4.51 3.02
CA VAL A 12 -1.34 4.25 3.08
C VAL A 12 -0.77 4.65 4.44
N CYS A 13 0.06 3.79 5.02
CA CYS A 13 0.78 4.10 6.25
C CYS A 13 1.85 5.15 5.96
N GLN A 14 1.89 6.22 6.76
CA GLN A 14 2.79 7.35 6.53
C GLN A 14 4.25 7.07 6.89
N ARG A 15 4.52 5.97 7.57
CA ARG A 15 5.88 5.58 7.90
C ARG A 15 6.27 4.28 7.22
N TYR A 16 7.55 4.07 7.05
CA TYR A 16 8.03 2.80 6.54
C TYR A 16 7.90 1.73 7.62
N VAL A 17 7.65 0.50 7.20
CA VAL A 17 7.52 -0.64 8.12
C VAL A 17 8.55 -1.71 7.76
N ARG A 18 8.88 -2.55 8.75
CA ARG A 18 9.73 -3.70 8.51
C ARG A 18 8.95 -4.77 7.77
N MET A 19 9.56 -5.34 6.75
CA MET A 19 8.88 -6.34 5.91
C MET A 19 8.83 -7.74 6.54
N ASN A 20 9.48 -7.95 7.68
CA ASN A 20 9.27 -9.16 8.47
C ASN A 20 8.01 -9.10 9.34
N MET A 21 7.32 -7.95 9.36
CA MET A 21 6.10 -7.78 10.12
C MET A 21 4.95 -8.50 9.43
N GLY A 22 4.30 -9.40 10.16
CA GLY A 22 3.17 -10.17 9.65
C GLY A 22 1.83 -9.49 9.88
N ILE A 23 0.76 -10.25 9.67
CA ILE A 23 -0.61 -9.75 9.75
C ILE A 23 -0.89 -9.09 11.09
N ASN A 24 -0.49 -9.72 12.20
CA ASN A 24 -0.80 -9.18 13.53
C ASN A 24 -0.12 -7.84 13.77
N GLY A 25 1.13 -7.69 13.36
CA GLY A 25 1.85 -6.42 13.49
C GLY A 25 1.24 -5.32 12.65
N LEU A 26 0.88 -5.62 11.41
CA LEU A 26 0.23 -4.66 10.52
C LEU A 26 -1.16 -4.28 11.03
N TYR A 27 -1.90 -5.24 11.53
CA TYR A 27 -3.20 -5.00 12.16
C TYR A 27 -3.08 -3.97 13.29
N GLN A 28 -2.06 -4.10 14.15
CA GLN A 28 -1.87 -3.18 15.25
C GLN A 28 -1.53 -1.77 14.76
N ILE A 29 -0.76 -1.64 13.69
CA ILE A 29 -0.45 -0.34 13.10
C ILE A 29 -1.74 0.32 12.60
N VAL A 30 -2.59 -0.41 11.89
CA VAL A 30 -3.87 0.13 11.41
C VAL A 30 -4.70 0.65 12.58
N ARG A 31 -4.81 -0.15 13.62
CA ARG A 31 -5.68 0.16 14.75
C ARG A 31 -5.14 1.31 15.60
N THR A 32 -3.85 1.29 15.92
CA THR A 32 -3.26 2.22 16.90
C THR A 32 -2.64 3.45 16.27
N GLU A 33 -1.92 3.30 15.16
CA GLU A 33 -1.21 4.44 14.53
C GLU A 33 -2.06 5.13 13.48
N MET A 34 -2.76 4.36 12.65
CA MET A 34 -3.61 4.94 11.60
C MET A 34 -4.99 5.31 12.13
N GLY A 35 -5.42 4.72 13.24
CA GLY A 35 -6.71 5.01 13.84
C GLY A 35 -7.89 4.61 12.98
N LEU A 36 -7.73 3.54 12.19
CA LEU A 36 -8.74 3.08 11.24
C LEU A 36 -9.26 1.70 11.64
N PRO A 37 -10.52 1.37 11.27
CA PRO A 37 -11.06 0.04 11.56
C PRO A 37 -10.45 -1.00 10.63
N PRO A 38 -9.73 -2.01 11.15
CA PRO A 38 -9.05 -2.98 10.31
C PRO A 38 -9.96 -4.02 9.67
N LEU A 39 -11.20 -4.19 10.16
CA LEU A 39 -12.11 -5.22 9.68
C LEU A 39 -13.19 -4.69 8.72
N GLY A 40 -13.01 -3.49 8.19
CA GLY A 40 -14.01 -2.84 7.36
C GLY A 40 -13.92 -3.13 5.86
N GLY A 41 -12.96 -3.95 5.44
CA GLY A 41 -12.78 -4.24 4.01
C GLY A 41 -11.90 -3.25 3.27
N ALA A 42 -11.42 -2.21 3.92
CA ALA A 42 -10.46 -1.30 3.32
C ALA A 42 -9.10 -1.99 3.15
N VAL A 43 -8.31 -1.50 2.19
CA VAL A 43 -6.95 -1.98 1.95
C VAL A 43 -5.97 -1.02 2.59
N PHE A 44 -5.04 -1.58 3.38
CA PHE A 44 -4.00 -0.80 4.04
C PHE A 44 -2.66 -1.11 3.40
N ILE A 45 -1.90 -0.07 3.08
CA ILE A 45 -0.70 -0.15 2.24
C ILE A 45 0.52 0.22 3.07
N PHE A 46 1.55 -0.63 3.03
CA PHE A 46 2.77 -0.46 3.82
C PHE A 46 3.99 -0.63 2.92
N PHE A 47 4.92 0.34 2.99
CA PHE A 47 6.14 0.30 2.20
C PHE A 47 7.37 0.06 3.08
N SER A 48 8.35 -0.63 2.53
CA SER A 48 9.66 -0.77 3.16
C SER A 48 10.48 0.52 3.02
N LYS A 49 11.45 0.71 3.91
CA LYS A 49 12.30 1.91 3.90
C LYS A 49 13.06 2.09 2.60
N ASN A 50 13.52 1.00 1.98
CA ASN A 50 14.20 1.07 0.69
C ASN A 50 13.23 1.18 -0.48
N ARG A 51 11.93 1.15 -0.25
CA ARG A 51 10.87 1.27 -1.23
C ARG A 51 10.90 0.20 -2.32
N GLN A 52 11.48 -0.95 -2.01
CA GLN A 52 11.51 -2.09 -2.91
C GLN A 52 10.42 -3.09 -2.62
N GLN A 53 9.77 -2.99 -1.46
CA GLN A 53 8.73 -3.91 -1.05
C GLN A 53 7.49 -3.15 -0.59
N VAL A 54 6.34 -3.76 -0.87
CA VAL A 54 5.04 -3.25 -0.42
C VAL A 54 4.20 -4.41 0.07
N LYS A 55 3.43 -4.17 1.14
CA LYS A 55 2.42 -5.10 1.63
C LYS A 55 1.07 -4.43 1.62
N LEU A 56 0.05 -5.17 1.19
CA LEU A 56 -1.34 -4.74 1.22
C LEU A 56 -2.10 -5.68 2.15
N LEU A 57 -2.81 -5.12 3.13
CA LEU A 57 -3.59 -5.88 4.10
C LEU A 57 -5.07 -5.56 3.90
N LYS A 58 -5.90 -6.60 3.80
CA LYS A 58 -7.35 -6.45 3.63
C LYS A 58 -8.10 -7.52 4.41
N TRP A 59 -9.14 -7.13 5.14
CA TRP A 59 -10.08 -8.07 5.75
C TRP A 59 -11.08 -8.55 4.68
N ASP A 60 -11.22 -9.86 4.54
CA ASP A 60 -12.04 -10.48 3.50
C ASP A 60 -13.24 -11.25 4.07
N GLY A 61 -13.84 -10.71 5.11
CA GLY A 61 -15.06 -11.27 5.70
C GLY A 61 -14.83 -12.36 6.74
N ASP A 62 -13.87 -13.24 6.52
CA ASP A 62 -13.56 -14.35 7.43
C ASP A 62 -12.07 -14.47 7.75
N GLY A 63 -11.23 -13.62 7.16
CA GLY A 63 -9.81 -13.64 7.39
C GLY A 63 -9.12 -12.46 6.72
N PHE A 64 -7.81 -12.34 6.96
CA PHE A 64 -7.01 -11.31 6.32
C PHE A 64 -6.32 -11.85 5.06
N LEU A 65 -6.37 -11.05 4.01
CA LEU A 65 -5.53 -11.23 2.83
C LEU A 65 -4.31 -10.35 2.97
N LEU A 66 -3.14 -10.93 2.75
CA LEU A 66 -1.89 -10.19 2.75
C LEU A 66 -1.21 -10.38 1.40
N TYR A 67 -1.15 -9.31 0.64
CA TYR A 67 -0.44 -9.29 -0.64
C TYR A 67 0.92 -8.64 -0.43
N GLN A 68 1.96 -9.23 -1.00
CA GLN A 68 3.30 -8.68 -0.93
C GLN A 68 3.94 -8.70 -2.31
N LYS A 69 4.57 -7.57 -2.66
CA LYS A 69 5.36 -7.48 -3.90
C LYS A 69 6.74 -6.92 -3.57
N ARG A 70 7.77 -7.57 -4.10
CA ARG A 70 9.15 -7.11 -4.01
C ARG A 70 9.66 -6.84 -5.42
N LEU A 71 10.17 -5.62 -5.64
CA LEU A 71 10.79 -5.28 -6.91
C LEU A 71 12.21 -5.81 -6.93
N GLU A 72 12.58 -6.50 -8.01
CA GLU A 72 13.95 -6.97 -8.21
C GLU A 72 14.85 -5.84 -8.73
N ARG A 73 14.25 -4.80 -9.30
CA ARG A 73 14.96 -3.63 -9.81
C ARG A 73 14.11 -2.38 -9.60
N GLY A 74 14.76 -1.28 -9.23
CA GLY A 74 14.07 -0.03 -9.00
C GLY A 74 13.34 0.03 -7.66
N THR A 75 12.57 1.06 -7.49
CA THR A 75 11.81 1.32 -6.27
C THR A 75 10.40 1.74 -6.61
N PHE A 76 9.47 1.54 -5.67
CA PHE A 76 8.13 2.13 -5.78
C PHE A 76 8.23 3.64 -5.63
N GLU A 77 7.51 4.38 -6.46
CA GLU A 77 7.38 5.81 -6.30
C GLU A 77 6.25 6.07 -5.29
N LEU A 78 6.58 6.78 -4.22
CA LEU A 78 5.60 7.08 -3.19
C LEU A 78 4.81 8.33 -3.55
N PRO A 79 3.52 8.38 -3.17
CA PRO A 79 2.73 9.57 -3.36
C PRO A 79 3.20 10.68 -2.41
N PHE A 80 2.86 11.92 -2.76
CA PHE A 80 3.03 13.04 -1.85
C PHE A 80 2.00 12.93 -0.73
N PHE A 81 2.47 13.01 0.51
CA PHE A 81 1.59 12.99 1.67
C PHE A 81 1.24 14.42 2.08
N ASP A 82 -0.05 14.75 2.01
CA ASP A 82 -0.55 16.02 2.53
C ASP A 82 -0.63 15.90 4.05
N PRO A 83 0.10 16.76 4.81
CA PRO A 83 0.02 16.73 6.28
C PRO A 83 -1.40 16.93 6.82
N LYS A 84 -2.28 17.55 6.03
CA LYS A 84 -3.68 17.76 6.41
C LYS A 84 -4.53 16.52 6.20
N ASN A 85 -4.08 15.56 5.36
CA ASN A 85 -4.76 14.31 5.13
C ASN A 85 -4.26 13.27 6.14
N LYS A 86 -4.72 13.38 7.38
CA LYS A 86 -4.27 12.51 8.47
C LYS A 86 -4.56 11.04 8.24
N GLN A 87 -5.57 10.72 7.42
CA GLN A 87 -5.95 9.34 7.13
C GLN A 87 -5.16 8.75 5.99
N CYS A 88 -4.43 9.56 5.21
CA CYS A 88 -3.63 9.12 4.07
C CYS A 88 -4.42 8.27 3.09
N LYS A 89 -5.65 8.67 2.82
CA LYS A 89 -6.50 8.02 1.86
C LYS A 89 -5.92 8.17 0.47
N MET A 90 -5.94 7.08 -0.30
CA MET A 90 -5.36 7.04 -1.64
C MET A 90 -6.40 6.54 -2.63
N PRO A 91 -6.58 7.22 -3.79
CA PRO A 91 -7.46 6.70 -4.84
C PRO A 91 -6.88 5.41 -5.44
N TYR A 92 -7.76 4.52 -5.88
CA TYR A 92 -7.34 3.30 -6.57
C TYR A 92 -6.41 3.58 -7.75
N ARG A 93 -6.71 4.65 -8.51
CA ARG A 93 -5.90 5.04 -9.68
C ARG A 93 -4.44 5.30 -9.28
N THR A 94 -4.21 5.97 -8.15
CA THR A 94 -2.86 6.23 -7.65
C THR A 94 -2.16 4.92 -7.26
N LEU A 95 -2.83 4.06 -6.51
CA LEU A 95 -2.27 2.76 -6.15
C LEU A 95 -1.93 1.93 -7.39
N SER A 96 -2.85 1.88 -8.35
CA SER A 96 -2.64 1.13 -9.59
C SER A 96 -1.42 1.65 -10.36
N ALA A 97 -1.24 2.96 -10.42
CA ALA A 97 -0.08 3.57 -11.07
C ALA A 97 1.22 3.20 -10.36
N ILE A 98 1.24 3.27 -9.03
CA ILE A 98 2.42 2.89 -8.22
C ILE A 98 2.78 1.42 -8.47
N MET A 99 1.79 0.54 -8.41
CA MET A 99 2.01 -0.90 -8.57
C MET A 99 2.45 -1.27 -9.99
N SER A 100 2.00 -0.50 -10.98
CA SER A 100 2.34 -0.75 -12.39
C SER A 100 3.67 -0.11 -12.81
N GLY A 101 4.30 0.68 -11.93
CA GLY A 101 5.57 1.32 -12.25
C GLY A 101 5.44 2.61 -13.05
N ILE A 102 4.27 3.23 -13.05
CA ILE A 102 4.07 4.52 -13.70
C ILE A 102 4.62 5.62 -12.78
N CYS A 103 5.38 6.55 -13.37
CA CYS A 103 5.85 7.72 -12.65
C CYS A 103 4.70 8.69 -12.42
N LEU A 104 4.43 9.01 -11.15
CA LEU A 104 3.28 9.86 -10.78
C LEU A 104 3.41 11.28 -11.29
N LYS A 105 4.63 11.79 -11.45
CA LYS A 105 4.86 13.17 -11.91
C LYS A 105 4.69 13.32 -13.42
N SER A 106 5.18 12.36 -14.20
CA SER A 106 5.23 12.44 -15.65
C SER A 106 4.32 11.43 -16.33
N MET A 107 3.72 10.52 -15.58
CA MET A 107 2.89 9.43 -16.08
C MET A 107 3.63 8.51 -17.06
N LYS A 108 4.95 8.41 -16.91
CA LYS A 108 5.78 7.49 -17.69
C LYS A 108 6.06 6.24 -16.88
N TYR A 109 6.21 5.11 -17.58
CA TYR A 109 6.60 3.88 -16.92
C TYR A 109 8.03 3.97 -16.41
N ARG A 110 8.24 3.53 -15.18
CA ARG A 110 9.57 3.42 -14.60
C ARG A 110 10.25 2.18 -15.14
N LYS A 111 11.60 2.26 -15.26
CA LYS A 111 12.39 1.12 -15.70
C LYS A 111 12.32 0.01 -14.63
N ARG A 112 11.87 -1.16 -15.03
CA ARG A 112 11.77 -2.34 -14.18
C ARG A 112 12.31 -3.57 -14.88
N LEU A 113 12.54 -4.61 -14.09
CA LEU A 113 12.96 -5.89 -14.63
C LEU A 113 11.81 -6.52 -15.41
N ASN A 114 12.07 -6.85 -16.67
CA ASN A 114 11.10 -7.57 -17.49
C ASN A 114 11.41 -9.05 -17.41
N LEU A 115 10.40 -9.83 -17.06
CA LEU A 115 10.50 -11.28 -16.96
C LEU A 115 9.71 -11.98 -18.07
#